data_7dcbce2c8057071254e0c2498c0d38c1
#
_entry.id   7dcbce2c8057071254e0c2498c0d38c1
#
_cell.length_a   1.000
_cell.length_b   1.000
_cell.length_c   1.000
_cell.angle_alpha   90.00
_cell.angle_beta   90.00
_cell.angle_gamma   90.00
#
_symmetry.space_group_name_H-M   'P 1'
#
loop_
_entity.id
_entity.type
_entity.pdbx_description
1 polymer ?
#
loop_
_entity_poly.entity_id
_entity_poly.type
_entity_poly.pdbx_seq_one_letter_code
_entity_poly.pdbx_strand_id
1 'polypeptide(L)'
;MSNYGISTESAWCLCYQLGNICQSHIFALLEAFSKEKMFEVEIETNGSIPLKKFQSIENPPSFTLDYKLPQSNMEEYMCLENFSSVSAKDTIKFVVSDLQDLERAREIMNKYSLIGKCSLYLSPVFGKIPLPSIVDFMKKYHLNGVNMQLQMHKFIWDPETKGV
;
A
#
# COMPACT_ATOMS: atom_id res chain seq x y z
N MET A 1 -16.65 -41.83 -6.00
CA MET A 1 -16.57 -40.73 -7.00
C MET A 1 -16.91 -39.45 -6.26
N SER A 2 -15.92 -38.74 -5.79
CA SER A 2 -16.07 -37.49 -5.04
C SER A 2 -15.92 -36.34 -6.03
N ASN A 3 -17.03 -35.61 -6.23
CA ASN A 3 -17.05 -34.38 -6.99
C ASN A 3 -16.32 -33.29 -6.18
N TYR A 4 -15.13 -32.95 -6.58
CA TYR A 4 -14.52 -31.68 -6.22
C TYR A 4 -15.16 -30.59 -7.06
N GLY A 5 -16.10 -29.86 -6.47
CA GLY A 5 -16.63 -28.63 -7.04
C GLY A 5 -15.52 -27.57 -7.01
N ILE A 6 -14.95 -27.28 -8.17
CA ILE A 6 -14.11 -26.09 -8.35
C ILE A 6 -15.07 -24.91 -8.39
N SER A 7 -15.08 -24.07 -7.35
CA SER A 7 -15.78 -22.80 -7.39
C SER A 7 -15.06 -21.90 -8.40
N THR A 8 -15.75 -21.57 -9.50
CA THR A 8 -15.26 -20.70 -10.56
C THR A 8 -15.48 -19.22 -10.24
N GLU A 9 -15.06 -18.76 -9.09
CA GLU A 9 -14.90 -17.34 -8.78
C GLU A 9 -13.41 -17.03 -8.69
N SER A 10 -12.72 -17.11 -9.83
CA SER A 10 -11.37 -16.57 -9.96
C SER A 10 -11.50 -15.08 -10.22
N ALA A 11 -11.52 -14.27 -9.15
CA ALA A 11 -11.26 -12.85 -9.28
C ALA A 11 -9.82 -12.69 -9.79
N TRP A 12 -9.62 -12.12 -10.97
CA TRP A 12 -8.29 -11.79 -11.47
C TRP A 12 -7.88 -10.45 -10.85
N CYS A 13 -6.85 -10.47 -10.02
CA CYS A 13 -6.23 -9.25 -9.51
C CYS A 13 -5.25 -8.74 -10.57
N LEU A 14 -5.51 -7.56 -11.13
CA LEU A 14 -4.58 -6.85 -11.98
C LEU A 14 -3.81 -5.84 -11.13
N CYS A 15 -2.62 -6.22 -10.69
CA CYS A 15 -1.72 -5.31 -9.97
C CYS A 15 -0.94 -4.47 -10.98
N TYR A 16 -1.13 -3.16 -10.97
CA TYR A 16 -0.41 -2.23 -11.84
C TYR A 16 0.46 -1.31 -10.99
N GLN A 17 1.78 -1.47 -11.10
CA GLN A 17 2.75 -0.61 -10.42
C GLN A 17 2.93 0.68 -11.22
N LEU A 18 2.25 1.74 -10.80
CA LEU A 18 2.32 3.04 -11.43
C LEU A 18 3.20 4.00 -10.61
N GLY A 19 4.45 4.12 -10.99
CA GLY A 19 5.33 5.15 -10.44
C GLY A 19 4.77 6.56 -10.63
N ASN A 20 4.14 6.82 -11.79
CA ASN A 20 3.38 8.03 -12.09
C ASN A 20 2.12 7.65 -12.87
N ILE A 21 0.93 7.91 -12.31
CA ILE A 21 -0.36 7.73 -12.99
C ILE A 21 -0.59 8.83 -14.07
N CYS A 22 0.47 9.29 -14.71
CA CYS A 22 0.41 10.32 -15.76
C CYS A 22 0.09 9.78 -17.17
N GLN A 23 -0.27 8.49 -17.30
CA GLN A 23 -0.65 7.97 -18.60
C GLN A 23 -2.09 8.40 -18.93
N SER A 24 -2.23 9.16 -20.02
CA SER A 24 -3.52 9.73 -20.49
C SER A 24 -4.63 8.68 -20.68
N HIS A 25 -4.27 7.42 -20.86
CA HIS A 25 -5.22 6.33 -21.13
C HIS A 25 -5.61 5.49 -19.91
N ILE A 26 -4.94 5.67 -18.75
CA ILE A 26 -5.19 4.82 -17.59
C ILE A 26 -6.63 4.97 -17.06
N PHE A 27 -7.18 6.18 -17.09
CA PHE A 27 -8.53 6.42 -16.62
C PHE A 27 -9.56 5.65 -17.48
N ALA A 28 -9.46 5.74 -18.80
CA ALA A 28 -10.35 5.02 -19.72
C ALA A 28 -10.23 3.50 -19.57
N LEU A 29 -9.01 2.99 -19.32
CA LEU A 29 -8.75 1.58 -19.04
C LEU A 29 -9.46 1.15 -17.75
N LEU A 30 -9.33 1.92 -16.67
CA LEU A 30 -9.98 1.63 -15.40
C LEU A 30 -11.50 1.70 -15.50
N GLU A 31 -12.06 2.65 -16.26
CA GLU A 31 -13.49 2.68 -16.55
C GLU A 31 -13.97 1.45 -17.34
N ALA A 32 -13.15 0.96 -18.26
CA ALA A 32 -13.47 -0.27 -19.00
C ALA A 32 -13.48 -1.49 -18.06
N PHE A 33 -12.46 -1.65 -17.21
CA PHE A 33 -12.39 -2.75 -16.24
C PHE A 33 -13.47 -2.66 -15.16
N SER A 34 -13.86 -1.45 -14.74
CA SER A 34 -14.91 -1.27 -13.73
C SER A 34 -16.26 -1.84 -14.13
N LYS A 35 -16.51 -1.97 -15.45
CA LYS A 35 -17.73 -2.54 -16.01
C LYS A 35 -17.71 -4.07 -16.02
N GLU A 36 -16.53 -4.66 -15.93
CA GLU A 36 -16.33 -6.10 -15.95
C GLU A 36 -16.29 -6.62 -14.50
N LYS A 37 -17.38 -7.23 -14.03
CA LYS A 37 -17.52 -7.74 -12.66
C LYS A 37 -16.54 -8.86 -12.30
N MET A 38 -15.79 -9.37 -13.27
CA MET A 38 -14.81 -10.45 -13.07
C MET A 38 -13.44 -9.97 -12.59
N PHE A 39 -13.20 -8.64 -12.57
CA PHE A 39 -11.89 -8.10 -12.23
C PHE A 39 -11.96 -7.24 -10.97
N GLU A 40 -11.07 -7.52 -10.04
CA GLU A 40 -10.68 -6.58 -8.99
C GLU A 40 -9.37 -5.93 -9.40
N VAL A 41 -9.35 -4.61 -9.46
CA VAL A 41 -8.17 -3.85 -9.88
C VAL A 41 -7.53 -3.24 -8.64
N GLU A 42 -6.24 -3.50 -8.44
CA GLU A 42 -5.41 -2.85 -7.44
C GLU A 42 -4.37 -1.96 -8.14
N ILE A 43 -4.17 -0.75 -7.62
CA ILE A 43 -3.17 0.20 -8.09
C ILE A 43 -2.16 0.48 -7.01
N GLU A 44 -0.90 0.08 -7.23
CA GLU A 44 0.22 0.54 -6.41
C GLU A 44 0.71 1.90 -6.91
N THR A 45 0.84 2.87 -6.00
CA THR A 45 1.25 4.23 -6.32
C THR A 45 2.12 4.84 -5.22
N ASN A 46 3.01 5.76 -5.62
CA ASN A 46 3.77 6.57 -4.68
C ASN A 46 2.96 7.71 -4.04
N GLY A 47 1.67 7.83 -4.36
CA GLY A 47 0.76 8.80 -3.76
C GLY A 47 1.03 10.28 -4.13
N SER A 48 1.84 10.57 -5.17
CA SER A 48 2.22 11.93 -5.54
C SER A 48 1.13 12.71 -6.28
N ILE A 49 0.10 12.03 -6.81
CA ILE A 49 -1.00 12.67 -7.52
C ILE A 49 -2.35 12.44 -6.83
N PRO A 50 -3.34 13.34 -7.03
CA PRO A 50 -4.69 13.17 -6.46
C PRO A 50 -5.39 11.92 -7.00
N LEU A 51 -5.89 11.06 -6.10
CA LEU A 51 -6.61 9.83 -6.46
C LEU A 51 -8.12 10.04 -6.65
N LYS A 52 -8.65 11.19 -6.25
CA LYS A 52 -10.09 11.49 -6.25
C LYS A 52 -10.78 11.19 -7.58
N LYS A 53 -10.10 11.48 -8.71
CA LYS A 53 -10.64 11.20 -10.05
C LYS A 53 -10.83 9.70 -10.27
N PHE A 54 -9.93 8.86 -9.80
CA PHE A 54 -10.00 7.40 -9.95
C PHE A 54 -11.00 6.78 -8.97
N GLN A 55 -11.16 7.39 -7.79
CA GLN A 55 -12.15 6.99 -6.80
C GLN A 55 -13.61 7.30 -7.22
N SER A 56 -13.82 8.15 -8.23
CA SER A 56 -15.15 8.48 -8.76
C SER A 56 -15.66 7.51 -9.81
N ILE A 57 -14.89 6.52 -10.21
CA ILE A 57 -15.31 5.44 -11.12
C ILE A 57 -16.37 4.57 -10.40
N GLU A 58 -17.34 4.01 -11.12
CA GLU A 58 -18.49 3.26 -10.56
C GLU A 58 -18.04 2.11 -9.64
N ASN A 59 -17.06 1.32 -10.09
CA ASN A 59 -16.35 0.31 -9.27
C ASN A 59 -14.88 0.71 -9.20
N PRO A 60 -14.52 1.61 -8.27
CA PRO A 60 -13.17 2.15 -8.26
C PRO A 60 -12.16 1.10 -7.82
N PRO A 61 -10.93 1.14 -8.35
CA PRO A 61 -9.86 0.26 -7.90
C PRO A 61 -9.57 0.42 -6.42
N SER A 62 -8.94 -0.57 -5.80
CA SER A 62 -8.24 -0.40 -4.54
C SER A 62 -6.87 0.24 -4.77
N PHE A 63 -6.36 0.94 -3.77
CA PHE A 63 -5.07 1.60 -3.85
C PHE A 63 -4.13 1.08 -2.77
N THR A 64 -2.90 0.75 -3.19
CA THR A 64 -1.77 0.58 -2.27
C THR A 64 -0.85 1.78 -2.43
N LEU A 65 -0.83 2.66 -1.40
CA LEU A 65 -0.05 3.89 -1.37
C LEU A 65 1.22 3.69 -0.57
N ASP A 66 2.37 3.91 -1.21
CA ASP A 66 3.66 3.99 -0.51
C ASP A 66 3.83 5.39 0.08
N TYR A 67 3.69 5.53 1.40
CA TYR A 67 4.02 6.80 2.05
C TYR A 67 5.54 6.98 2.09
N LYS A 68 6.00 8.06 1.48
CA LYS A 68 7.42 8.44 1.44
C LYS A 68 7.77 9.22 2.70
N LEU A 69 8.43 8.55 3.66
CA LEU A 69 8.85 9.11 4.93
C LEU A 69 10.09 10.02 4.78
N PRO A 70 10.47 10.81 5.82
CA PRO A 70 11.55 11.80 5.73
C PRO A 70 12.88 11.28 5.16
N GLN A 71 13.29 10.06 5.54
CA GLN A 71 14.54 9.46 5.04
C GLN A 71 14.56 9.21 3.52
N SER A 72 13.39 9.21 2.89
CA SER A 72 13.28 9.10 1.43
C SER A 72 13.58 10.43 0.70
N ASN A 73 13.56 11.57 1.40
CA ASN A 73 13.61 12.93 0.85
C ASN A 73 12.51 13.21 -0.21
N MET A 74 11.38 12.48 -0.14
CA MET A 74 10.29 12.57 -1.12
C MET A 74 8.96 12.92 -0.46
N GLU A 75 8.92 13.16 0.86
CA GLU A 75 7.67 13.42 1.60
C GLU A 75 6.97 14.69 1.09
N GLU A 76 7.72 15.73 0.72
CA GLU A 76 7.18 17.01 0.21
C GLU A 76 6.39 16.88 -1.10
N TYR A 77 6.65 15.81 -1.88
CA TYR A 77 5.96 15.54 -3.15
C TYR A 77 4.70 14.70 -2.99
N MET A 78 4.33 14.32 -1.76
CA MET A 78 3.13 13.53 -1.50
C MET A 78 1.85 14.37 -1.63
N CYS A 79 0.84 13.83 -2.30
CA CYS A 79 -0.50 14.40 -2.28
C CYS A 79 -1.23 13.98 -1.00
N LEU A 80 -1.13 14.82 0.03
CA LEU A 80 -1.65 14.49 1.38
C LEU A 80 -3.18 14.36 1.44
N GLU A 81 -3.91 14.92 0.48
CA GLU A 81 -5.36 14.77 0.37
C GLU A 81 -5.80 13.32 0.18
N ASN A 82 -4.95 12.49 -0.45
CA ASN A 82 -5.21 11.07 -0.67
C ASN A 82 -5.50 10.34 0.64
N PHE A 83 -4.76 10.66 1.72
CA PHE A 83 -4.89 9.98 3.01
C PHE A 83 -6.19 10.31 3.76
N SER A 84 -6.84 11.41 3.39
CA SER A 84 -8.19 11.74 3.88
C SER A 84 -9.27 10.89 3.22
N SER A 85 -9.06 10.43 1.99
CA SER A 85 -10.04 9.76 1.15
C SER A 85 -9.90 8.23 1.08
N VAL A 86 -8.88 7.64 1.72
CA VAL A 86 -8.72 6.17 1.77
C VAL A 86 -9.89 5.49 2.47
N SER A 87 -10.15 4.25 2.10
CA SER A 87 -11.24 3.40 2.58
C SER A 87 -10.74 2.02 3.01
N ALA A 88 -11.64 1.17 3.48
CA ALA A 88 -11.29 -0.17 4.00
C ALA A 88 -10.66 -1.10 2.95
N LYS A 89 -10.84 -0.84 1.66
CA LYS A 89 -10.23 -1.62 0.58
C LYS A 89 -8.82 -1.17 0.23
N ASP A 90 -8.39 -0.03 0.76
CA ASP A 90 -7.09 0.56 0.43
C ASP A 90 -6.02 0.14 1.45
N THR A 91 -4.78 0.22 1.01
CA THR A 91 -3.59 -0.10 1.81
C THR A 91 -2.63 1.09 1.82
N ILE A 92 -2.05 1.39 2.98
CA ILE A 92 -0.94 2.34 3.10
C ILE A 92 0.28 1.60 3.62
N LYS A 93 1.38 1.70 2.89
CA LYS A 93 2.69 1.16 3.28
C LYS A 93 3.60 2.32 3.68
N PHE A 94 4.12 2.26 4.90
CA PHE A 94 5.15 3.17 5.41
C PHE A 94 6.50 2.47 5.31
N VAL A 95 7.37 2.92 4.41
CA VAL A 95 8.70 2.36 4.22
C VAL A 95 9.65 3.00 5.22
N VAL A 96 10.03 2.26 6.26
CA VAL A 96 10.75 2.78 7.43
C VAL A 96 12.22 2.40 7.42
N SER A 97 13.10 3.37 7.66
CA SER A 97 14.56 3.20 7.70
C SER A 97 15.15 3.40 9.09
N ASP A 98 14.48 4.15 9.97
CA ASP A 98 14.93 4.45 11.32
C ASP A 98 13.76 4.77 12.28
N LEU A 99 14.09 5.17 13.51
CA LEU A 99 13.09 5.53 14.53
C LEU A 99 12.37 6.84 14.20
N GLN A 100 12.99 7.76 13.48
CA GLN A 100 12.36 9.01 13.07
C GLN A 100 11.24 8.75 12.05
N ASP A 101 11.49 7.84 11.11
CA ASP A 101 10.48 7.38 10.17
C ASP A 101 9.29 6.72 10.90
N LEU A 102 9.54 5.91 11.94
CA LEU A 102 8.46 5.30 12.73
C LEU A 102 7.60 6.35 13.47
N GLU A 103 8.23 7.35 14.10
CA GLU A 103 7.48 8.45 14.74
C GLU A 103 6.67 9.23 13.72
N ARG A 104 7.25 9.53 12.55
CA ARG A 104 6.54 10.22 11.47
C ARG A 104 5.37 9.40 10.93
N ALA A 105 5.54 8.10 10.72
CA ALA A 105 4.45 7.21 10.32
C ALA A 105 3.31 7.26 11.34
N ARG A 106 3.61 7.20 12.65
CA ARG A 106 2.62 7.31 13.72
C ARG A 106 1.88 8.65 13.71
N GLU A 107 2.60 9.77 13.50
CA GLU A 107 1.98 11.09 13.36
C GLU A 107 0.97 11.14 12.21
N ILE A 108 1.33 10.58 11.05
CA ILE A 108 0.46 10.52 9.87
C ILE A 108 -0.76 9.62 10.13
N MET A 109 -0.55 8.44 10.73
CA MET A 109 -1.65 7.57 11.12
C MET A 109 -2.67 8.27 12.02
N ASN A 110 -2.19 9.03 13.01
CA ASN A 110 -3.04 9.79 13.93
C ASN A 110 -3.72 10.98 13.24
N LYS A 111 -2.95 11.76 12.46
CA LYS A 111 -3.45 12.96 11.76
C LYS A 111 -4.64 12.65 10.85
N TYR A 112 -4.61 11.52 10.17
CA TYR A 112 -5.65 11.12 9.22
C TYR A 112 -6.59 10.04 9.77
N SER A 113 -6.42 9.66 11.05
CA SER A 113 -7.22 8.61 11.71
C SER A 113 -7.25 7.32 10.88
N LEU A 114 -6.07 6.83 10.47
CA LEU A 114 -5.95 5.74 9.51
C LEU A 114 -6.17 4.36 10.14
N ILE A 115 -5.91 4.18 11.45
CA ILE A 115 -6.07 2.90 12.15
C ILE A 115 -7.55 2.52 12.15
N GLY A 116 -7.85 1.34 11.60
CA GLY A 116 -9.22 0.84 11.43
C GLY A 116 -9.96 1.41 10.21
N LYS A 117 -9.37 2.36 9.48
CA LYS A 117 -9.95 2.94 8.26
C LYS A 117 -9.49 2.22 6.99
N CYS A 118 -8.25 1.78 6.95
CA CYS A 118 -7.62 1.05 5.85
C CYS A 118 -6.59 0.05 6.39
N SER A 119 -6.01 -0.77 5.51
CA SER A 119 -4.90 -1.65 5.87
C SER A 119 -3.60 -0.84 5.99
N LEU A 120 -2.86 -1.04 7.10
CA LEU A 120 -1.62 -0.30 7.39
C LEU A 120 -0.45 -1.26 7.55
N TYR A 121 0.65 -0.94 6.90
CA TYR A 121 1.88 -1.71 6.98
C TYR A 121 3.10 -0.83 7.27
N LEU A 122 3.92 -1.26 8.23
CA LEU A 122 5.29 -0.80 8.42
C LEU A 122 6.20 -1.75 7.65
N SER A 123 6.89 -1.26 6.62
CA SER A 123 7.77 -2.04 5.75
C SER A 123 9.21 -1.60 5.96
N PRO A 124 10.05 -2.34 6.72
CA PRO A 124 11.42 -1.95 6.97
C PRO A 124 12.27 -2.02 5.71
N VAL A 125 13.12 -1.02 5.51
CA VAL A 125 14.21 -1.10 4.54
C VAL A 125 15.21 -2.13 5.05
N PHE A 126 15.52 -3.12 4.25
CA PHE A 126 16.41 -4.23 4.62
C PHE A 126 17.76 -3.71 5.15
N GLY A 127 18.14 -4.19 6.33
CA GLY A 127 19.43 -3.86 6.97
C GLY A 127 19.56 -2.44 7.53
N LYS A 128 18.51 -1.58 7.45
CA LYS A 128 18.59 -0.20 7.95
C LYS A 128 18.09 -0.04 9.38
N ILE A 129 17.00 -0.69 9.74
CA ILE A 129 16.42 -0.65 11.07
C ILE A 129 16.34 -2.05 11.67
N PRO A 130 16.72 -2.25 12.97
CA PRO A 130 16.53 -3.53 13.65
C PRO A 130 15.04 -3.88 13.75
N LEU A 131 14.66 -5.08 13.31
CA LEU A 131 13.27 -5.52 13.36
C LEU A 131 12.65 -5.51 14.77
N PRO A 132 13.39 -5.92 15.85
CA PRO A 132 12.87 -5.81 17.21
C PRO A 132 12.48 -4.39 17.59
N SER A 133 13.20 -3.36 17.13
CA SER A 133 12.88 -1.95 17.41
C SER A 133 11.52 -1.54 16.87
N ILE A 134 11.11 -2.07 15.72
CA ILE A 134 9.78 -1.81 15.14
C ILE A 134 8.71 -2.47 16.02
N VAL A 135 8.91 -3.72 16.43
CA VAL A 135 7.98 -4.45 17.29
C VAL A 135 7.83 -3.76 18.65
N ASP A 136 8.92 -3.32 19.25
CA ASP A 136 8.91 -2.62 20.54
C ASP A 136 8.22 -1.25 20.41
N PHE A 137 8.42 -0.54 19.30
CA PHE A 137 7.72 0.68 18.97
C PHE A 137 6.21 0.45 18.84
N MET A 138 5.80 -0.57 18.10
CA MET A 138 4.38 -0.93 17.94
C MET A 138 3.72 -1.25 19.28
N LYS A 139 4.40 -2.00 20.16
CA LYS A 139 3.93 -2.32 21.52
C LYS A 139 3.83 -1.05 22.37
N LYS A 140 4.88 -0.21 22.39
CA LYS A 140 4.96 1.02 23.17
C LYS A 140 3.79 1.96 22.87
N TYR A 141 3.42 2.09 21.61
CA TYR A 141 2.37 3.01 21.16
C TYR A 141 1.02 2.33 20.89
N HIS A 142 0.87 1.05 21.26
CA HIS A 142 -0.38 0.29 21.11
C HIS A 142 -0.93 0.36 19.67
N LEU A 143 -0.07 0.21 18.65
CA LEU A 143 -0.44 0.28 17.25
C LEU A 143 -1.21 -0.98 16.80
N ASN A 144 -2.33 -1.27 17.48
CA ASN A 144 -3.21 -2.38 17.13
C ASN A 144 -3.88 -2.10 15.77
N GLY A 145 -3.84 -3.08 14.87
CA GLY A 145 -4.35 -2.91 13.50
C GLY A 145 -3.32 -2.38 12.50
N VAL A 146 -2.07 -2.16 12.94
CA VAL A 146 -0.93 -1.93 12.05
C VAL A 146 -0.14 -3.23 11.92
N ASN A 147 0.23 -3.59 10.71
CA ASN A 147 0.99 -4.80 10.39
C ASN A 147 2.46 -4.46 10.10
N MET A 148 3.35 -5.43 10.29
CA MET A 148 4.73 -5.34 9.80
C MET A 148 4.88 -6.26 8.58
N GLN A 149 5.38 -5.73 7.46
CA GLN A 149 5.60 -6.47 6.23
C GLN A 149 7.09 -6.54 5.90
N LEU A 150 7.64 -7.75 5.86
CA LEU A 150 9.04 -7.97 5.50
C LEU A 150 9.17 -8.27 4.00
N GLN A 151 10.29 -7.85 3.41
CA GLN A 151 10.69 -8.25 2.07
C GLN A 151 11.30 -9.66 2.14
N MET A 152 10.47 -10.70 2.15
CA MET A 152 10.87 -12.09 2.38
C MET A 152 11.95 -12.57 1.41
N HIS A 153 11.92 -12.12 0.15
CA HIS A 153 12.93 -12.49 -0.83
C HIS A 153 14.35 -12.12 -0.37
N LYS A 154 14.54 -11.01 0.36
CA LYS A 154 15.84 -10.57 0.88
C LYS A 154 16.38 -11.42 2.05
N PHE A 155 15.54 -12.28 2.64
CA PHE A 155 15.94 -13.25 3.65
C PHE A 155 16.20 -14.63 3.06
N ILE A 156 15.59 -14.94 1.91
CA ILE A 156 15.68 -16.26 1.26
C ILE A 156 16.84 -16.29 0.28
N TRP A 157 17.05 -15.21 -0.46
CA TRP A 157 18.12 -15.07 -1.45
C TRP A 157 19.08 -13.96 -1.07
N ASP A 158 20.18 -13.84 -1.80
CA ASP A 158 21.07 -12.68 -1.68
C ASP A 158 20.26 -11.41 -1.93
N PRO A 159 20.33 -10.40 -1.02
CA PRO A 159 19.53 -9.18 -1.11
C PRO A 159 19.65 -8.40 -2.43
N GLU A 160 20.76 -8.59 -3.16
CA GLU A 160 21.02 -7.94 -4.46
C GLU A 160 20.51 -8.76 -5.66
N THR A 161 19.99 -9.97 -5.43
CA THR A 161 19.41 -10.81 -6.49
C THR A 161 18.15 -10.16 -7.04
N LYS A 162 18.08 -10.02 -8.37
CA LYS A 162 16.94 -9.42 -9.07
C LYS A 162 16.01 -10.51 -9.61
N GLY A 163 14.71 -10.24 -9.57
CA GLY A 163 13.69 -11.10 -10.20
C GLY A 163 13.31 -12.34 -9.38
N VAL A 164 13.55 -12.30 -8.07
CA VAL A 164 13.16 -13.35 -7.11
C VAL A 164 12.07 -12.86 -6.18
#